data_27829d6091a826e22df76bb4cf87445d
#
_entry.id   27829d6091a826e22df76bb4cf87445d
#
_cell.length_a   1.000
_cell.length_b   1.000
_cell.length_c   1.000
_cell.angle_alpha   90.00
_cell.angle_beta   90.00
_cell.angle_gamma   90.00
#
_symmetry.space_group_name_H-M   'P 1'
#
loop_
_entity.id
_entity.type
_entity.pdbx_description
1 polymer ?
#
loop_
_entity_poly.entity_id
_entity_poly.type
_entity_poly.pdbx_seq_one_letter_code
_entity_poly.pdbx_strand_id
1 'polypeptide(L)'
;MKASTLAAALLVLAAHVGSAEAGDPIKPTGTPPEPRFNRLYDTEAVGKFLADYARAYPRWVKLTTIGKSTEGRPMWLVTVNNPETGPELTKPAMYVDANTHANEVQGTETTLYLLNFMLTRYGKLERVTELLDRAVFYFVPVVNPDGRSKWFGQPATPHFPRTVATPRDDDRDGLVDEDGYDDLDGDGVITRMRKKVPLGEGRFRLDPKDPRMLVRVKRGERGDYKLLGWEGFDNDGDGKINEDPLGYVDPNRTFGYDFQPRYVQRGASDYPLQIPETRAIATWALTKPNLAAAQSFHNAGKMILRGPGSKHVPEYPRADIAVYDLISKEGERLLPGYKAMVIGKDLYRAHATTVDHLYMVHGAISFTNELYRAPTDLDGDGHAKPEERMKFNDLLTLGRQFVKWKKVKHPQYGEIEVGGYRHDVGRVPEGWLLESECHRNAAFVLYHARQLPKLSIARTRVRAQGKGLWRIDVSIANERAIPSMTAIARQNKLHRADLALVTGAKVIASGIVRDLDLDKIDLQRHRPERLLVPGVAGFRQQRLFFLVQGEGEVTLRYESLKGGLLESRIKLVEPSTRKEFK
;
A
#
# COMPACT_ATOMS: atom_id res chain seq x y z
N MET A 1 67.31 2.84 12.98
CA MET A 1 66.36 3.90 12.57
C MET A 1 65.02 3.51 13.13
N LYS A 2 64.52 4.27 14.08
CA LYS A 2 63.35 3.99 14.91
C LYS A 2 62.08 4.47 14.18
N ALA A 3 61.10 3.57 13.97
CA ALA A 3 59.77 3.91 13.51
C ALA A 3 58.86 4.14 14.73
N SER A 4 58.33 5.35 14.85
CA SER A 4 57.40 5.76 15.92
C SER A 4 55.99 5.48 15.49
N THR A 5 55.31 4.59 16.24
CA THR A 5 53.91 4.28 16.08
C THR A 5 53.06 5.27 16.89
N LEU A 6 52.27 6.10 16.22
CA LEU A 6 51.23 6.90 16.85
C LEU A 6 49.97 6.05 17.02
N ALA A 7 49.62 5.72 18.25
CA ALA A 7 48.35 5.11 18.58
C ALA A 7 47.31 6.22 18.79
N ALA A 8 46.32 6.31 17.92
CA ALA A 8 45.15 7.17 18.12
C ALA A 8 44.12 6.44 19.00
N ALA A 9 43.92 6.95 20.19
CA ALA A 9 42.90 6.48 21.11
C ALA A 9 41.51 7.00 20.65
N LEU A 10 40.67 6.10 20.14
CA LEU A 10 39.23 6.39 19.94
C LEU A 10 38.53 6.28 21.32
N LEU A 11 38.17 7.42 21.88
CA LEU A 11 37.20 7.47 22.99
C LEU A 11 35.80 7.20 22.45
N VAL A 12 35.29 5.99 22.65
CA VAL A 12 33.88 5.67 22.44
C VAL A 12 33.11 6.18 23.67
N LEU A 13 32.46 7.35 23.52
CA LEU A 13 31.42 7.76 24.47
C LEU A 13 30.22 6.82 24.29
N ALA A 14 30.08 5.85 25.15
CA ALA A 14 28.84 5.09 25.32
C ALA A 14 27.79 6.04 25.92
N ALA A 15 27.00 6.67 25.06
CA ALA A 15 25.75 7.27 25.49
C ALA A 15 24.87 6.11 25.99
N HIS A 16 24.58 6.08 27.26
CA HIS A 16 23.52 5.26 27.84
C HIS A 16 22.21 5.71 27.17
N VAL A 17 21.84 5.06 26.07
CA VAL A 17 20.47 5.03 25.61
C VAL A 17 19.76 4.18 26.65
N GLY A 18 19.04 4.82 27.58
CA GLY A 18 18.12 4.12 28.45
C GLY A 18 17.26 3.22 27.56
N SER A 19 17.32 1.92 27.75
CA SER A 19 16.40 0.98 27.16
C SER A 19 15.02 1.42 27.63
N ALA A 20 14.20 1.98 26.72
CA ALA A 20 12.79 2.11 26.99
C ALA A 20 12.32 0.69 27.30
N GLU A 21 11.85 0.46 28.52
CA GLU A 21 11.22 -0.80 28.90
C GLU A 21 10.15 -1.08 27.84
N ALA A 22 10.18 -2.29 27.29
CA ALA A 22 9.15 -2.72 26.35
C ALA A 22 7.81 -2.54 27.08
N GLY A 23 6.90 -1.74 26.50
CA GLY A 23 5.58 -1.53 27.10
C GLY A 23 4.91 -2.87 27.41
N ASP A 24 4.06 -2.91 28.42
CA ASP A 24 3.33 -4.12 28.76
C ASP A 24 2.56 -4.66 27.55
N PRO A 25 2.54 -6.00 27.35
CA PRO A 25 1.78 -6.61 26.27
C PRO A 25 0.31 -6.16 26.30
N ILE A 26 -0.27 -5.89 25.12
CA ILE A 26 -1.69 -5.56 25.04
C ILE A 26 -2.47 -6.75 25.57
N LYS A 27 -3.23 -6.53 26.64
CA LYS A 27 -4.13 -7.54 27.21
C LYS A 27 -5.50 -7.43 26.50
N PRO A 28 -5.94 -8.48 25.80
CA PRO A 28 -7.28 -8.48 25.23
C PRO A 28 -8.34 -8.52 26.34
N THR A 29 -9.47 -7.86 26.13
CA THR A 29 -10.63 -7.88 27.06
C THR A 29 -11.55 -9.07 26.80
N GLY A 30 -11.29 -9.87 25.77
CA GLY A 30 -12.01 -11.08 25.38
C GLY A 30 -11.10 -12.02 24.62
N THR A 31 -11.66 -13.05 23.98
CA THR A 31 -10.90 -13.99 23.15
C THR A 31 -10.54 -13.33 21.81
N PRO A 32 -9.26 -13.12 21.51
CA PRO A 32 -8.85 -12.63 20.20
C PRO A 32 -9.20 -13.64 19.10
N PRO A 33 -9.50 -13.18 17.88
CA PRO A 33 -9.66 -14.09 16.76
C PRO A 33 -8.31 -14.71 16.38
N GLU A 34 -8.36 -15.98 15.93
CA GLU A 34 -7.19 -16.73 15.47
C GLU A 34 -7.35 -17.12 14.00
N PRO A 35 -7.19 -16.17 13.05
CA PRO A 35 -7.26 -16.49 11.63
C PRO A 35 -6.13 -17.44 11.22
N ARG A 36 -6.45 -18.44 10.40
CA ARG A 36 -5.46 -19.34 9.81
C ARG A 36 -5.01 -18.80 8.46
N PHE A 37 -3.75 -18.58 8.29
CA PHE A 37 -3.18 -18.01 7.05
C PHE A 37 -2.76 -19.08 6.03
N ASN A 38 -3.49 -20.18 5.99
CA ASN A 38 -3.37 -21.24 4.98
C ASN A 38 -4.61 -21.35 4.07
N ARG A 39 -5.50 -20.38 4.15
CA ARG A 39 -6.74 -20.28 3.36
C ARG A 39 -7.14 -18.85 3.14
N LEU A 40 -8.01 -18.65 2.17
CA LEU A 40 -8.66 -17.37 1.88
C LEU A 40 -10.01 -17.32 2.60
N TYR A 41 -10.48 -16.11 2.90
CA TYR A 41 -11.71 -15.84 3.62
C TYR A 41 -12.67 -15.01 2.76
N ASP A 42 -13.95 -15.35 2.76
CA ASP A 42 -15.00 -14.55 2.13
C ASP A 42 -15.20 -13.19 2.83
N THR A 43 -16.03 -12.35 2.25
CA THR A 43 -16.28 -10.98 2.74
C THR A 43 -16.90 -10.99 4.14
N GLU A 44 -17.76 -11.95 4.44
CA GLU A 44 -18.45 -12.07 5.75
C GLU A 44 -17.48 -12.50 6.84
N ALA A 45 -16.66 -13.52 6.58
CA ALA A 45 -15.63 -13.99 7.51
C ALA A 45 -14.62 -12.88 7.82
N VAL A 46 -14.21 -12.09 6.82
CA VAL A 46 -13.35 -10.91 7.04
C VAL A 46 -14.03 -9.92 7.96
N GLY A 47 -15.27 -9.51 7.69
CA GLY A 47 -16.04 -8.60 8.54
C GLY A 47 -16.15 -9.09 9.98
N LYS A 48 -16.36 -10.40 10.17
CA LYS A 48 -16.41 -11.05 11.49
C LYS A 48 -15.07 -10.94 12.22
N PHE A 49 -13.94 -11.26 11.56
CA PHE A 49 -12.62 -11.09 12.17
C PHE A 49 -12.36 -9.66 12.62
N LEU A 50 -12.69 -8.67 11.80
CA LEU A 50 -12.50 -7.26 12.14
C LEU A 50 -13.32 -6.84 13.35
N ALA A 51 -14.58 -7.31 13.45
CA ALA A 51 -15.43 -7.07 14.61
C ALA A 51 -14.90 -7.77 15.87
N ASP A 52 -14.37 -8.99 15.72
CA ASP A 52 -13.77 -9.75 16.82
C ASP A 52 -12.49 -9.06 17.34
N TYR A 53 -11.64 -8.53 16.46
CA TYR A 53 -10.48 -7.71 16.87
C TYR A 53 -10.90 -6.44 17.62
N ALA A 54 -11.90 -5.73 17.14
CA ALA A 54 -12.38 -4.52 17.80
C ALA A 54 -12.96 -4.82 19.19
N ARG A 55 -13.63 -5.95 19.37
CA ARG A 55 -14.14 -6.41 20.67
C ARG A 55 -13.03 -6.88 21.61
N ALA A 56 -12.03 -7.59 21.08
CA ALA A 56 -10.92 -8.09 21.88
C ALA A 56 -9.94 -6.98 22.30
N TYR A 57 -9.81 -5.93 21.49
CA TYR A 57 -8.86 -4.83 21.72
C TYR A 57 -9.51 -3.44 21.66
N PRO A 58 -10.59 -3.14 22.42
CA PRO A 58 -11.45 -1.96 22.23
C PRO A 58 -10.72 -0.62 22.45
N ARG A 59 -9.62 -0.60 23.19
CA ARG A 59 -8.80 0.61 23.39
C ARG A 59 -7.83 0.88 22.23
N TRP A 60 -7.45 -0.17 21.47
CA TRP A 60 -6.43 -0.11 20.43
C TRP A 60 -7.00 -0.14 19.03
N VAL A 61 -8.10 -0.85 18.85
CA VAL A 61 -8.71 -1.12 17.56
C VAL A 61 -10.09 -0.49 17.50
N LYS A 62 -10.22 0.47 16.58
CA LYS A 62 -11.52 1.07 16.26
C LYS A 62 -11.96 0.57 14.90
N LEU A 63 -13.09 -0.11 14.84
CA LEU A 63 -13.75 -0.52 13.60
C LEU A 63 -14.84 0.48 13.24
N THR A 64 -14.79 1.02 12.03
CA THR A 64 -15.80 1.90 11.45
C THR A 64 -16.01 1.55 9.98
N THR A 65 -16.95 2.21 9.32
CA THR A 65 -17.08 2.15 7.86
C THR A 65 -16.70 3.50 7.25
N ILE A 66 -15.97 3.49 6.13
CA ILE A 66 -15.70 4.70 5.33
C ILE A 66 -16.79 4.98 4.29
N GLY A 67 -17.67 4.02 4.06
CA GLY A 67 -18.76 4.10 3.09
C GLY A 67 -19.38 2.73 2.81
N LYS A 68 -20.21 2.71 1.79
CA LYS A 68 -20.79 1.49 1.24
C LYS A 68 -20.31 1.32 -0.20
N SER A 69 -20.17 0.07 -0.64
CA SER A 69 -19.89 -0.30 -2.02
C SER A 69 -21.08 -0.01 -2.95
N THR A 70 -20.89 -0.24 -4.22
CA THR A 70 -21.92 -0.09 -5.27
C THR A 70 -23.17 -0.91 -4.96
N GLU A 71 -23.04 -2.14 -4.44
CA GLU A 71 -24.16 -3.00 -4.02
C GLU A 71 -24.58 -2.80 -2.55
N GLY A 72 -24.04 -1.80 -1.86
CA GLY A 72 -24.45 -1.41 -0.51
C GLY A 72 -23.74 -2.14 0.63
N ARG A 73 -22.71 -2.97 0.37
CA ARG A 73 -21.91 -3.63 1.42
C ARG A 73 -21.02 -2.64 2.16
N PRO A 74 -20.77 -2.80 3.47
CA PRO A 74 -19.91 -1.89 4.22
C PRO A 74 -18.45 -2.02 3.77
N MET A 75 -17.80 -0.86 3.59
CA MET A 75 -16.37 -0.76 3.41
C MET A 75 -15.71 -0.51 4.78
N TRP A 76 -15.16 -1.55 5.37
CA TRP A 76 -14.62 -1.49 6.73
C TRP A 76 -13.29 -0.75 6.80
N LEU A 77 -13.18 0.13 7.79
CA LEU A 77 -11.96 0.81 8.19
C LEU A 77 -11.57 0.38 9.60
N VAL A 78 -10.37 -0.15 9.74
CA VAL A 78 -9.76 -0.45 11.03
C VAL A 78 -8.70 0.61 11.33
N THR A 79 -8.84 1.29 12.47
CA THR A 79 -7.80 2.18 13.00
C THR A 79 -7.12 1.48 14.16
N VAL A 80 -5.78 1.38 14.11
CA VAL A 80 -4.96 0.89 15.22
C VAL A 80 -4.13 2.05 15.76
N ASN A 81 -4.34 2.38 17.03
CA ASN A 81 -3.64 3.45 17.73
C ASN A 81 -3.42 3.06 19.19
N ASN A 82 -2.25 3.34 19.74
CA ASN A 82 -2.03 3.33 21.19
C ASN A 82 -2.56 4.65 21.78
N PRO A 83 -3.69 4.67 22.51
CA PRO A 83 -4.24 5.91 23.07
C PRO A 83 -3.40 6.48 24.20
N GLU A 84 -2.58 5.67 24.88
CA GLU A 84 -1.71 6.09 25.98
C GLU A 84 -0.60 7.05 25.51
N THR A 85 -0.18 6.91 24.26
CA THR A 85 0.89 7.73 23.67
C THR A 85 0.36 8.89 22.83
N GLY A 86 -0.95 9.11 22.83
CA GLY A 86 -1.61 10.28 22.27
C GLY A 86 -2.71 9.99 21.24
N PRO A 87 -3.46 11.03 20.88
CA PRO A 87 -4.54 10.95 19.89
C PRO A 87 -4.04 10.57 18.48
N GLU A 88 -4.88 9.90 17.68
CA GLU A 88 -4.53 9.42 16.34
C GLU A 88 -4.00 10.52 15.40
N LEU A 89 -4.57 11.72 15.43
CA LEU A 89 -4.18 12.81 14.52
C LEU A 89 -2.90 13.54 14.94
N THR A 90 -2.34 13.22 16.11
CA THR A 90 -1.07 13.79 16.60
C THR A 90 0.13 12.89 16.31
N LYS A 91 -0.05 11.81 15.58
CA LYS A 91 0.99 10.85 15.21
C LYS A 91 1.06 10.70 13.69
N PRO A 92 2.23 10.38 13.11
CA PRO A 92 2.31 9.99 11.71
C PRO A 92 1.49 8.74 11.43
N ALA A 93 0.89 8.66 10.24
CA ALA A 93 0.01 7.55 9.90
C ALA A 93 0.47 6.78 8.67
N MET A 94 0.27 5.46 8.73
CA MET A 94 0.39 4.49 7.65
C MET A 94 -0.99 4.02 7.21
N TYR A 95 -1.29 4.12 5.92
CA TYR A 95 -2.48 3.56 5.29
C TYR A 95 -2.16 2.26 4.56
N VAL A 96 -3.02 1.27 4.68
CA VAL A 96 -2.89 0.00 3.97
C VAL A 96 -4.26 -0.41 3.46
N ASP A 97 -4.37 -0.63 2.16
CA ASP A 97 -5.57 -1.20 1.56
C ASP A 97 -5.27 -2.46 0.75
N ALA A 98 -6.33 -3.18 0.43
CA ALA A 98 -6.27 -4.40 -0.34
C ALA A 98 -7.57 -4.65 -1.09
N ASN A 99 -7.49 -5.57 -2.06
CA ASN A 99 -8.65 -6.08 -2.79
C ASN A 99 -9.46 -4.97 -3.49
N THR A 100 -8.75 -4.01 -4.05
CA THR A 100 -9.29 -3.01 -4.97
C THR A 100 -9.83 -3.69 -6.21
N HIS A 101 -9.04 -4.61 -6.79
CA HIS A 101 -9.52 -5.56 -7.78
C HIS A 101 -9.95 -6.83 -7.07
N ALA A 102 -11.16 -7.24 -7.30
CA ALA A 102 -11.79 -8.27 -6.49
C ALA A 102 -11.20 -9.67 -6.64
N ASN A 103 -10.60 -9.98 -7.79
CA ASN A 103 -9.88 -11.24 -8.01
C ASN A 103 -8.45 -11.25 -7.40
N GLU A 104 -8.06 -10.19 -6.70
CA GLU A 104 -6.76 -10.02 -6.07
C GLU A 104 -6.90 -10.17 -4.55
N VAL A 105 -7.40 -11.32 -4.14
CA VAL A 105 -7.91 -11.55 -2.77
C VAL A 105 -6.82 -11.65 -1.71
N GLN A 106 -5.60 -12.08 -2.06
CA GLN A 106 -4.49 -12.31 -1.11
C GLN A 106 -4.16 -11.11 -0.22
N GLY A 107 -4.30 -9.89 -0.73
CA GLY A 107 -3.97 -8.67 0.01
C GLY A 107 -4.77 -8.53 1.31
N THR A 108 -6.01 -9.02 1.33
CA THR A 108 -6.85 -9.04 2.53
C THR A 108 -6.25 -9.91 3.62
N GLU A 109 -5.82 -11.13 3.29
CA GLU A 109 -5.17 -12.04 4.24
C GLU A 109 -3.84 -11.46 4.75
N THR A 110 -3.09 -10.79 3.88
CA THR A 110 -1.88 -10.06 4.27
C THR A 110 -2.19 -8.94 5.27
N THR A 111 -3.28 -8.22 5.05
CA THR A 111 -3.73 -7.14 5.95
C THR A 111 -4.20 -7.70 7.30
N LEU A 112 -4.97 -8.79 7.30
CA LEU A 112 -5.36 -9.50 8.53
C LEU A 112 -4.15 -10.06 9.27
N TYR A 113 -3.17 -10.62 8.55
CA TYR A 113 -1.92 -11.10 9.12
C TYR A 113 -1.17 -9.97 9.84
N LEU A 114 -1.00 -8.82 9.17
CA LEU A 114 -0.33 -7.66 9.73
C LEU A 114 -1.03 -7.15 10.99
N LEU A 115 -2.36 -7.02 10.95
CA LEU A 115 -3.18 -6.61 12.11
C LEU A 115 -2.97 -7.57 13.29
N ASN A 116 -3.11 -8.88 13.05
CA ASN A 116 -2.88 -9.90 14.07
C ASN A 116 -1.45 -9.84 14.63
N PHE A 117 -0.46 -9.76 13.75
CA PHE A 117 0.95 -9.69 14.13
C PHE A 117 1.24 -8.49 15.03
N MET A 118 0.77 -7.30 14.66
CA MET A 118 0.99 -6.10 15.46
C MET A 118 0.37 -6.21 16.85
N LEU A 119 -0.88 -6.62 16.96
CA LEU A 119 -1.60 -6.71 18.23
C LEU A 119 -1.02 -7.80 19.16
N THR A 120 -0.58 -8.92 18.61
CA THR A 120 -0.04 -10.05 19.40
C THR A 120 1.45 -9.90 19.74
N ARG A 121 2.19 -9.01 19.04
CA ARG A 121 3.63 -8.80 19.23
C ARG A 121 3.98 -7.50 19.96
N TYR A 122 3.02 -6.61 20.17
CA TYR A 122 3.22 -5.44 21.02
C TYR A 122 3.64 -5.87 22.44
N GLY A 123 4.58 -5.18 23.04
CA GLY A 123 5.18 -5.52 24.34
C GLY A 123 6.08 -6.77 24.33
N LYS A 124 6.19 -7.47 23.18
CA LYS A 124 7.06 -8.64 23.01
C LYS A 124 8.19 -8.41 22.00
N LEU A 125 7.93 -7.60 20.99
CA LEU A 125 8.94 -7.20 20.00
C LEU A 125 9.11 -5.68 20.06
N GLU A 126 10.24 -5.22 20.56
CA GLU A 126 10.57 -3.80 20.73
C GLU A 126 10.25 -2.96 19.49
N ARG A 127 10.60 -3.46 18.30
CA ARG A 127 10.35 -2.75 17.03
C ARG A 127 8.87 -2.55 16.71
N VAL A 128 8.00 -3.47 17.14
CA VAL A 128 6.54 -3.36 16.97
C VAL A 128 5.99 -2.42 18.03
N THR A 129 6.47 -2.51 19.26
CA THR A 129 6.09 -1.66 20.37
C THR A 129 6.41 -0.19 20.07
N GLU A 130 7.69 0.12 19.74
CA GLU A 130 8.11 1.48 19.34
C GLU A 130 7.24 2.04 18.21
N LEU A 131 6.93 1.20 17.23
CA LEU A 131 6.17 1.65 16.07
C LEU A 131 4.72 1.98 16.42
N LEU A 132 4.02 1.13 17.18
CA LEU A 132 2.63 1.37 17.59
C LEU A 132 2.48 2.50 18.60
N ASP A 133 3.53 2.79 19.39
CA ASP A 133 3.53 3.92 20.33
C ASP A 133 3.61 5.27 19.59
N ARG A 134 4.29 5.34 18.45
CA ARG A 134 4.52 6.59 17.74
C ARG A 134 3.76 6.77 16.44
N ALA A 135 3.08 5.74 15.93
CA ALA A 135 2.38 5.78 14.65
C ALA A 135 0.97 5.21 14.75
N VAL A 136 0.12 5.64 13.84
CA VAL A 136 -1.24 5.14 13.64
C VAL A 136 -1.30 4.33 12.36
N PHE A 137 -2.07 3.24 12.36
CA PHE A 137 -2.37 2.47 11.17
C PHE A 137 -3.85 2.56 10.81
N TYR A 138 -4.10 2.77 9.54
CA TYR A 138 -5.44 2.74 8.94
C TYR A 138 -5.49 1.62 7.91
N PHE A 139 -6.41 0.67 8.10
CA PHE A 139 -6.58 -0.46 7.20
C PHE A 139 -7.94 -0.43 6.53
N VAL A 140 -7.97 -0.62 5.21
CA VAL A 140 -9.16 -0.97 4.43
C VAL A 140 -8.91 -2.34 3.78
N PRO A 141 -9.17 -3.43 4.50
CA PRO A 141 -8.78 -4.79 4.06
C PRO A 141 -9.49 -5.25 2.79
N VAL A 142 -10.64 -4.67 2.48
CA VAL A 142 -11.43 -4.97 1.28
C VAL A 142 -12.00 -3.67 0.72
N VAL A 143 -11.42 -3.18 -0.35
CA VAL A 143 -11.89 -1.97 -1.05
C VAL A 143 -13.11 -2.27 -1.90
N ASN A 144 -13.14 -3.44 -2.57
CA ASN A 144 -14.25 -3.89 -3.40
C ASN A 144 -14.94 -5.13 -2.79
N PRO A 145 -15.81 -4.95 -1.77
CA PRO A 145 -16.46 -6.07 -1.09
C PRO A 145 -17.47 -6.80 -1.99
N ASP A 146 -18.08 -6.12 -2.96
CA ASP A 146 -19.01 -6.72 -3.90
C ASP A 146 -18.28 -7.72 -4.79
N GLY A 147 -17.19 -7.28 -5.38
CA GLY A 147 -16.38 -8.12 -6.20
C GLY A 147 -15.75 -9.29 -5.43
N ARG A 148 -15.26 -9.07 -4.20
CA ARG A 148 -14.78 -10.17 -3.36
C ARG A 148 -15.87 -11.19 -3.07
N SER A 149 -17.08 -10.74 -2.75
CA SER A 149 -18.23 -11.63 -2.53
C SER A 149 -18.54 -12.49 -3.74
N LYS A 150 -18.49 -11.90 -4.93
CA LYS A 150 -18.70 -12.61 -6.20
C LYS A 150 -17.55 -13.56 -6.55
N TRP A 151 -16.30 -13.21 -6.22
CA TRP A 151 -15.15 -14.11 -6.43
C TRP A 151 -15.26 -15.40 -5.61
N PHE A 152 -15.81 -15.33 -4.39
CA PHE A 152 -16.11 -16.51 -3.57
C PHE A 152 -17.43 -17.18 -3.94
N GLY A 153 -18.23 -16.58 -4.83
CA GLY A 153 -19.47 -17.14 -5.35
C GLY A 153 -19.25 -18.27 -6.35
N GLN A 154 -20.32 -18.89 -6.75
CA GLN A 154 -20.36 -19.94 -7.75
C GLN A 154 -21.23 -19.50 -8.95
N PRO A 155 -20.83 -19.81 -10.17
CA PRO A 155 -19.56 -20.44 -10.58
C PRO A 155 -18.35 -19.47 -10.45
N ALA A 156 -17.16 -20.03 -10.27
CA ALA A 156 -15.93 -19.25 -10.24
C ALA A 156 -15.57 -18.75 -11.64
N THR A 157 -15.62 -17.43 -11.85
CA THR A 157 -15.49 -16.79 -13.19
C THR A 157 -14.10 -16.20 -13.46
N PRO A 158 -13.67 -16.07 -14.74
CA PRO A 158 -12.29 -15.73 -15.13
C PRO A 158 -11.80 -14.36 -14.69
N HIS A 159 -12.44 -13.29 -15.07
CA HIS A 159 -12.01 -11.93 -14.77
C HIS A 159 -12.91 -11.22 -13.81
N PHE A 160 -14.04 -11.78 -13.66
CA PHE A 160 -14.97 -11.27 -12.73
C PHE A 160 -14.57 -11.71 -11.32
N PRO A 161 -14.46 -10.84 -10.45
CA PRO A 161 -14.82 -9.44 -10.55
C PRO A 161 -13.61 -8.51 -10.34
N ARG A 162 -12.78 -8.32 -11.34
CA ARG A 162 -11.72 -7.32 -11.27
C ARG A 162 -12.27 -5.92 -11.01
N THR A 163 -13.40 -5.61 -11.63
CA THR A 163 -14.06 -4.30 -11.61
C THR A 163 -15.17 -4.23 -10.57
N VAL A 164 -15.75 -3.06 -10.36
CA VAL A 164 -17.00 -2.92 -9.61
C VAL A 164 -18.20 -3.27 -10.49
N ALA A 165 -19.26 -3.75 -9.88
CA ALA A 165 -20.50 -4.12 -10.56
C ALA A 165 -21.31 -2.88 -10.99
N THR A 166 -20.75 -2.07 -11.87
CA THR A 166 -21.46 -0.94 -12.49
C THR A 166 -22.15 -1.44 -13.73
N PRO A 167 -23.48 -1.38 -13.81
CA PRO A 167 -24.23 -1.81 -14.98
C PRO A 167 -23.77 -1.12 -16.25
N ARG A 168 -23.63 -1.86 -17.35
CA ARG A 168 -23.21 -1.34 -18.63
C ARG A 168 -23.72 -2.19 -19.78
N ASP A 169 -24.06 -1.53 -20.87
CA ASP A 169 -24.30 -2.04 -22.20
C ASP A 169 -22.97 -1.95 -22.98
N ASP A 170 -22.25 -3.08 -23.15
CA ASP A 170 -20.93 -3.12 -23.76
C ASP A 170 -20.98 -3.24 -25.27
N ASP A 171 -22.04 -3.84 -25.84
CA ASP A 171 -22.23 -4.07 -27.26
C ASP A 171 -23.18 -3.04 -27.90
N ARG A 172 -23.96 -2.30 -27.12
CA ARG A 172 -24.88 -1.21 -27.51
C ARG A 172 -26.18 -1.69 -28.15
N ASP A 173 -26.70 -2.78 -27.68
CA ASP A 173 -28.00 -3.31 -28.12
C ASP A 173 -29.18 -2.74 -27.28
N GLY A 174 -28.89 -2.07 -26.16
CA GLY A 174 -29.86 -1.46 -25.23
C GLY A 174 -30.18 -2.32 -24.02
N LEU A 175 -29.63 -3.53 -23.92
CA LEU A 175 -29.65 -4.35 -22.73
C LEU A 175 -28.40 -4.05 -21.86
N VAL A 176 -28.26 -4.64 -20.71
CA VAL A 176 -27.19 -4.32 -19.77
C VAL A 176 -26.75 -5.56 -19.02
N ASP A 177 -25.48 -5.92 -19.13
CA ASP A 177 -24.86 -7.05 -18.42
C ASP A 177 -25.60 -8.38 -18.69
N GLU A 178 -26.17 -8.62 -19.86
CA GLU A 178 -27.05 -9.75 -20.17
C GLU A 178 -26.32 -10.98 -20.69
N ASP A 179 -25.14 -10.82 -21.32
CA ASP A 179 -24.38 -11.95 -21.86
C ASP A 179 -23.07 -12.19 -21.11
N GLY A 180 -23.21 -12.88 -19.98
CA GLY A 180 -22.11 -13.26 -19.09
C GLY A 180 -21.65 -14.71 -19.35
N TYR A 181 -20.82 -15.19 -18.41
CA TYR A 181 -20.29 -16.55 -18.45
C TYR A 181 -21.29 -17.57 -17.91
N ASP A 182 -21.43 -18.73 -18.56
CA ASP A 182 -22.24 -19.85 -18.13
C ASP A 182 -21.41 -21.09 -17.81
N ASP A 183 -21.74 -21.75 -16.72
CA ASP A 183 -21.16 -23.04 -16.34
C ASP A 183 -21.87 -24.15 -17.13
N LEU A 184 -21.29 -24.53 -18.27
CA LEU A 184 -21.91 -25.44 -19.22
C LEU A 184 -21.92 -26.90 -18.77
N ASP A 185 -21.07 -27.29 -17.85
CA ASP A 185 -20.98 -28.67 -17.39
C ASP A 185 -21.34 -28.85 -15.91
N GLY A 186 -21.68 -27.75 -15.22
CA GLY A 186 -22.15 -27.73 -13.84
C GLY A 186 -21.10 -28.07 -12.80
N ASP A 187 -19.81 -27.85 -13.11
CA ASP A 187 -18.71 -28.18 -12.19
C ASP A 187 -18.39 -27.05 -11.21
N GLY A 188 -19.03 -25.88 -11.35
CA GLY A 188 -18.85 -24.70 -10.52
C GLY A 188 -17.66 -23.82 -10.91
N VAL A 189 -17.04 -24.02 -12.07
CA VAL A 189 -15.91 -23.25 -12.56
C VAL A 189 -16.05 -22.93 -14.04
N ILE A 190 -15.99 -21.66 -14.41
CA ILE A 190 -15.94 -21.27 -15.82
C ILE A 190 -14.55 -21.56 -16.36
N THR A 191 -14.44 -22.47 -17.33
CA THR A 191 -13.18 -22.83 -17.98
C THR A 191 -13.18 -22.48 -19.46
N ARG A 192 -12.37 -23.14 -20.30
CA ARG A 192 -12.26 -22.86 -21.73
C ARG A 192 -13.10 -23.83 -22.55
N MET A 193 -13.65 -23.33 -23.63
CA MET A 193 -14.28 -24.14 -24.67
C MET A 193 -13.31 -24.43 -25.82
N ARG A 194 -13.24 -25.69 -26.28
CA ARG A 194 -12.52 -26.07 -27.48
C ARG A 194 -13.37 -27.00 -28.36
N LYS A 195 -13.16 -26.92 -29.66
CA LYS A 195 -13.87 -27.77 -30.63
C LYS A 195 -12.88 -28.47 -31.55
N LYS A 196 -13.04 -29.78 -31.70
CA LYS A 196 -12.36 -30.52 -32.74
C LYS A 196 -13.01 -30.23 -34.09
N VAL A 197 -12.20 -29.96 -35.12
CA VAL A 197 -12.62 -29.60 -36.47
C VAL A 197 -11.83 -30.42 -37.51
N PRO A 198 -12.26 -30.47 -38.78
CA PRO A 198 -11.46 -31.10 -39.84
C PRO A 198 -10.03 -30.55 -39.87
N LEU A 199 -9.08 -31.44 -40.20
CA LEU A 199 -7.65 -31.10 -40.27
C LEU A 199 -7.39 -30.00 -41.29
N GLY A 200 -6.84 -28.89 -40.81
CA GLY A 200 -6.58 -27.67 -41.59
C GLY A 200 -7.55 -26.53 -41.31
N GLU A 201 -8.68 -26.77 -40.64
CA GLU A 201 -9.61 -25.74 -40.21
C GLU A 201 -9.29 -25.16 -38.82
N GLY A 202 -8.45 -25.87 -38.04
CA GLY A 202 -8.04 -25.45 -36.72
C GLY A 202 -6.77 -24.60 -36.72
N ARG A 203 -6.62 -23.78 -35.69
CA ARG A 203 -5.38 -23.06 -35.38
C ARG A 203 -4.54 -23.71 -34.28
N PHE A 204 -5.04 -24.83 -33.74
CA PHE A 204 -4.41 -25.58 -32.67
C PHE A 204 -4.43 -27.06 -32.99
N ARG A 205 -3.54 -27.80 -32.34
CA ARG A 205 -3.54 -29.26 -32.23
C ARG A 205 -3.28 -29.68 -30.80
N LEU A 206 -3.58 -30.92 -30.44
CA LEU A 206 -3.18 -31.45 -29.14
C LEU A 206 -1.64 -31.51 -29.07
N ASP A 207 -1.08 -31.22 -27.91
CA ASP A 207 0.34 -31.43 -27.64
C ASP A 207 0.63 -32.94 -27.70
N PRO A 208 1.58 -33.40 -28.53
CA PRO A 208 1.92 -34.83 -28.59
C PRO A 208 2.49 -35.38 -27.26
N LYS A 209 3.05 -34.51 -26.42
CA LYS A 209 3.62 -34.89 -25.12
C LYS A 209 2.59 -34.91 -24.00
N ASP A 210 1.61 -34.01 -24.07
CA ASP A 210 0.54 -33.91 -23.12
C ASP A 210 -0.77 -33.46 -23.78
N PRO A 211 -1.67 -34.41 -24.13
CA PRO A 211 -2.90 -34.12 -24.87
C PRO A 211 -3.92 -33.29 -24.09
N ARG A 212 -3.65 -32.97 -22.82
CA ARG A 212 -4.44 -31.97 -22.06
C ARG A 212 -4.25 -30.57 -22.64
N MET A 213 -3.07 -30.31 -23.23
CA MET A 213 -2.67 -28.99 -23.75
C MET A 213 -2.96 -28.85 -25.23
N LEU A 214 -3.23 -27.60 -25.64
CA LEU A 214 -3.30 -27.19 -27.02
C LEU A 214 -2.05 -26.42 -27.43
N VAL A 215 -1.44 -26.83 -28.53
CA VAL A 215 -0.33 -26.13 -29.19
C VAL A 215 -0.82 -25.40 -30.41
N ARG A 216 -0.51 -24.11 -30.52
CA ARG A 216 -0.81 -23.33 -31.71
C ARG A 216 0.07 -23.79 -32.87
N VAL A 217 -0.53 -24.11 -34.00
CA VAL A 217 0.20 -24.51 -35.20
C VAL A 217 0.96 -23.34 -35.82
N LYS A 218 2.13 -23.62 -36.37
CA LYS A 218 2.94 -22.64 -37.11
C LYS A 218 2.36 -22.39 -38.50
N ARG A 219 2.80 -21.30 -39.12
CA ARG A 219 2.41 -21.01 -40.53
C ARG A 219 2.81 -22.18 -41.45
N GLY A 220 1.85 -22.72 -42.17
CA GLY A 220 2.02 -23.88 -43.04
C GLY A 220 1.71 -25.23 -42.39
N GLU A 221 1.55 -25.30 -41.07
CA GLU A 221 1.08 -26.51 -40.37
C GLU A 221 -0.47 -26.54 -40.35
N ARG A 222 -1.02 -27.75 -40.20
CA ARG A 222 -2.47 -27.98 -40.09
C ARG A 222 -2.85 -28.30 -38.66
N GLY A 223 -3.85 -27.61 -38.15
CA GLY A 223 -4.49 -27.89 -36.87
C GLY A 223 -5.86 -28.49 -37.00
N ASP A 224 -6.32 -29.18 -35.99
CA ASP A 224 -7.64 -29.83 -35.93
C ASP A 224 -8.44 -29.40 -34.68
N TYR A 225 -8.02 -28.32 -34.00
CA TYR A 225 -8.77 -27.71 -32.92
C TYR A 225 -8.92 -26.20 -33.07
N LYS A 226 -10.10 -25.71 -32.67
CA LYS A 226 -10.40 -24.29 -32.44
C LYS A 226 -10.61 -24.07 -30.96
N LEU A 227 -10.04 -22.98 -30.41
CA LEU A 227 -10.35 -22.47 -29.08
C LEU A 227 -11.49 -21.46 -29.26
N LEU A 228 -12.60 -21.67 -28.56
CA LEU A 228 -13.84 -20.91 -28.72
C LEU A 228 -14.01 -19.76 -27.72
N GLY A 229 -13.25 -19.74 -26.65
CA GLY A 229 -13.37 -18.72 -25.60
C GLY A 229 -13.54 -19.34 -24.22
N TRP A 230 -14.13 -18.59 -23.32
CA TRP A 230 -14.59 -19.06 -22.02
C TRP A 230 -15.97 -19.72 -22.16
N GLU A 231 -16.35 -20.54 -21.18
CA GLU A 231 -17.67 -21.13 -21.13
C GLU A 231 -18.76 -20.08 -21.12
N GLY A 232 -19.81 -20.31 -21.87
CA GLY A 232 -20.97 -19.47 -22.05
C GLY A 232 -21.66 -19.78 -23.36
N PHE A 233 -22.84 -19.31 -23.52
CA PHE A 233 -23.60 -19.34 -24.76
C PHE A 233 -24.18 -17.94 -25.01
N ASP A 234 -24.65 -17.69 -26.22
CA ASP A 234 -25.30 -16.48 -26.64
C ASP A 234 -26.64 -16.35 -25.92
N ASN A 235 -26.69 -15.46 -24.90
CA ASN A 235 -27.84 -15.31 -24.00
C ASN A 235 -28.92 -14.38 -24.57
N ASP A 236 -28.54 -13.45 -25.47
CA ASP A 236 -29.42 -12.44 -26.08
C ASP A 236 -29.79 -12.75 -27.54
N GLY A 237 -29.06 -13.63 -28.21
CA GLY A 237 -29.33 -14.08 -29.59
C GLY A 237 -28.65 -13.26 -30.67
N ASP A 238 -27.64 -12.46 -30.36
CA ASP A 238 -26.89 -11.63 -31.32
C ASP A 238 -25.82 -12.40 -32.11
N GLY A 239 -25.54 -13.64 -31.72
CA GLY A 239 -24.58 -14.55 -32.36
C GLY A 239 -23.17 -14.50 -31.78
N LYS A 240 -22.91 -13.70 -30.76
CA LYS A 240 -21.66 -13.68 -29.97
C LYS A 240 -21.84 -14.46 -28.67
N ILE A 241 -20.84 -14.48 -27.84
CA ILE A 241 -20.84 -15.22 -26.56
C ILE A 241 -19.96 -14.46 -25.58
N ASN A 242 -20.49 -14.18 -24.39
CA ASN A 242 -19.80 -13.50 -23.30
C ASN A 242 -19.27 -12.09 -23.65
N GLU A 243 -19.95 -11.31 -24.49
CA GLU A 243 -19.51 -9.97 -24.87
C GLU A 243 -19.95 -8.88 -23.92
N ASP A 244 -21.04 -9.07 -23.15
CA ASP A 244 -21.53 -8.11 -22.18
C ASP A 244 -21.52 -8.64 -20.73
N PRO A 245 -20.32 -8.96 -20.19
CA PRO A 245 -20.21 -9.49 -18.84
C PRO A 245 -20.37 -8.38 -17.81
N LEU A 246 -20.94 -8.72 -16.66
CA LEU A 246 -21.15 -7.83 -15.53
C LEU A 246 -19.86 -7.06 -15.14
N GLY A 247 -19.95 -5.75 -15.13
CA GLY A 247 -18.97 -4.84 -14.54
C GLY A 247 -17.82 -4.44 -15.42
N TYR A 248 -17.63 -3.13 -15.55
CA TYR A 248 -16.61 -2.53 -16.42
C TYR A 248 -15.64 -1.60 -15.71
N VAL A 249 -16.11 -0.85 -14.68
CA VAL A 249 -15.32 0.23 -14.06
C VAL A 249 -14.24 -0.34 -13.14
N ASP A 250 -12.99 -0.07 -13.47
CA ASP A 250 -11.83 -0.43 -12.66
C ASP A 250 -11.63 0.62 -11.54
N PRO A 251 -11.76 0.26 -10.25
CA PRO A 251 -11.62 1.20 -9.15
C PRO A 251 -10.26 1.91 -9.14
N ASN A 252 -9.21 1.26 -9.64
CA ASN A 252 -7.87 1.82 -9.74
C ASN A 252 -7.63 2.62 -11.02
N ARG A 253 -8.73 3.11 -11.67
CA ARG A 253 -8.72 4.01 -12.85
C ARG A 253 -9.70 5.17 -12.70
N THR A 254 -10.19 5.43 -11.46
CA THR A 254 -11.25 6.41 -11.20
C THR A 254 -10.90 7.46 -10.14
N PHE A 255 -9.68 7.44 -9.61
CA PHE A 255 -9.23 8.47 -8.68
C PHE A 255 -9.14 9.85 -9.35
N GLY A 256 -9.21 10.92 -8.55
CA GLY A 256 -9.30 12.28 -9.09
C GLY A 256 -8.02 12.81 -9.73
N TYR A 257 -6.85 12.34 -9.30
CA TYR A 257 -5.59 12.80 -9.87
C TYR A 257 -5.29 12.10 -11.19
N ASP A 258 -4.94 12.85 -12.24
CA ASP A 258 -4.64 12.37 -13.60
C ASP A 258 -5.78 11.55 -14.22
N PHE A 259 -7.02 11.84 -13.86
CA PHE A 259 -8.18 11.16 -14.46
C PHE A 259 -8.24 11.38 -15.97
N GLN A 260 -8.50 10.29 -16.70
CA GLN A 260 -8.66 10.31 -18.16
C GLN A 260 -9.96 9.61 -18.56
N PRO A 261 -10.61 10.06 -19.63
CA PRO A 261 -11.85 9.44 -20.08
C PRO A 261 -11.63 8.03 -20.65
N ARG A 262 -12.71 7.27 -20.79
CA ARG A 262 -12.69 5.85 -21.20
C ARG A 262 -11.92 5.58 -22.49
N TYR A 263 -11.98 6.48 -23.47
CA TYR A 263 -11.28 6.31 -24.75
C TYR A 263 -9.75 6.49 -24.64
N VAL A 264 -9.26 7.06 -23.52
CA VAL A 264 -7.83 7.15 -23.19
C VAL A 264 -7.43 6.05 -22.20
N GLN A 265 -8.26 5.83 -21.17
CA GLN A 265 -8.03 4.86 -20.10
C GLN A 265 -9.18 3.86 -20.03
N ARG A 266 -8.97 2.65 -20.57
CA ARG A 266 -9.94 1.56 -20.40
C ARG A 266 -10.20 1.30 -18.91
N GLY A 267 -11.45 1.08 -18.55
CA GLY A 267 -11.88 0.89 -17.16
C GLY A 267 -12.15 2.19 -16.39
N ALA A 268 -11.91 3.36 -16.99
CA ALA A 268 -12.29 4.60 -16.34
C ALA A 268 -13.82 4.74 -16.24
N SER A 269 -14.28 5.39 -15.19
CA SER A 269 -15.67 5.85 -15.05
C SER A 269 -15.97 7.05 -15.96
N ASP A 270 -17.19 7.58 -15.94
CA ASP A 270 -17.55 8.77 -16.75
C ASP A 270 -16.88 10.04 -16.25
N TYR A 271 -16.73 10.15 -14.93
CA TYR A 271 -16.06 11.26 -14.26
C TYR A 271 -15.29 10.74 -13.03
N PRO A 272 -14.28 11.51 -12.54
CA PRO A 272 -13.45 11.07 -11.43
C PRO A 272 -14.27 10.84 -10.15
N LEU A 273 -13.93 9.81 -9.37
CA LEU A 273 -14.60 9.46 -8.11
C LEU A 273 -16.10 9.15 -8.26
N GLN A 274 -16.53 8.71 -9.43
CA GLN A 274 -17.93 8.34 -9.69
C GLN A 274 -18.37 7.19 -8.79
N ILE A 275 -17.55 6.14 -8.69
CA ILE A 275 -17.91 4.95 -7.92
C ILE A 275 -17.75 5.17 -6.41
N PRO A 276 -18.65 4.59 -5.58
CA PRO A 276 -18.62 4.76 -4.13
C PRO A 276 -17.30 4.37 -3.49
N GLU A 277 -16.66 3.29 -3.96
CA GLU A 277 -15.46 2.72 -3.39
C GLU A 277 -14.29 3.71 -3.39
N THR A 278 -14.00 4.31 -4.53
CA THR A 278 -12.90 5.28 -4.64
C THR A 278 -13.24 6.63 -4.02
N ARG A 279 -14.51 7.05 -4.15
CA ARG A 279 -14.98 8.28 -3.50
C ARG A 279 -14.88 8.19 -1.98
N ALA A 280 -15.23 7.05 -1.39
CA ALA A 280 -15.13 6.82 0.04
C ALA A 280 -13.68 6.95 0.53
N ILE A 281 -12.72 6.30 -0.14
CA ILE A 281 -11.28 6.40 0.20
C ILE A 281 -10.79 7.84 0.05
N ALA A 282 -11.04 8.47 -1.09
CA ALA A 282 -10.57 9.83 -1.37
C ALA A 282 -11.12 10.85 -0.36
N THR A 283 -12.42 10.78 -0.05
CA THR A 283 -13.06 11.66 0.92
C THR A 283 -12.54 11.43 2.34
N TRP A 284 -12.42 10.17 2.74
CA TRP A 284 -11.87 9.83 4.04
C TRP A 284 -10.43 10.30 4.21
N ALA A 285 -9.58 10.10 3.20
CA ALA A 285 -8.17 10.50 3.25
C ALA A 285 -7.98 12.00 3.49
N LEU A 286 -8.90 12.85 2.97
CA LEU A 286 -8.89 14.29 3.26
C LEU A 286 -9.09 14.61 4.75
N THR A 287 -9.72 13.73 5.51
CA THR A 287 -9.88 13.89 6.98
C THR A 287 -8.65 13.46 7.78
N LYS A 288 -7.61 12.94 7.11
CA LYS A 288 -6.39 12.37 7.74
C LYS A 288 -5.13 13.14 7.32
N PRO A 289 -4.94 14.37 7.81
CA PRO A 289 -3.79 15.21 7.45
C PRO A 289 -2.45 14.61 7.90
N ASN A 290 -2.46 13.64 8.81
CA ASN A 290 -1.30 12.91 9.30
C ASN A 290 -0.87 11.73 8.41
N LEU A 291 -1.56 11.47 7.31
CA LEU A 291 -1.25 10.39 6.38
C LEU A 291 0.09 10.65 5.69
N ALA A 292 1.15 9.92 6.07
CA ALA A 292 2.50 10.12 5.61
C ALA A 292 3.03 9.00 4.70
N ALA A 293 2.46 7.79 4.82
CA ALA A 293 2.84 6.64 4.01
C ALA A 293 1.63 5.77 3.66
N ALA A 294 1.71 5.03 2.55
CA ALA A 294 0.65 4.13 2.12
C ALA A 294 1.20 2.91 1.36
N GLN A 295 0.52 1.77 1.51
CA GLN A 295 0.69 0.60 0.64
C GLN A 295 -0.67 0.04 0.22
N SER A 296 -0.81 -0.22 -1.08
CA SER A 296 -1.98 -0.84 -1.69
C SER A 296 -1.60 -2.23 -2.20
N PHE A 297 -2.28 -3.27 -1.73
CA PHE A 297 -2.00 -4.64 -2.14
C PHE A 297 -2.83 -5.04 -3.35
N HIS A 298 -2.12 -5.51 -4.38
CA HIS A 298 -2.63 -6.04 -5.63
C HIS A 298 -2.07 -7.43 -5.92
N ASN A 299 -2.58 -8.12 -6.93
CA ASN A 299 -2.07 -9.37 -7.50
C ASN A 299 -2.12 -9.29 -9.05
N ALA A 300 -1.09 -9.77 -9.73
CA ALA A 300 0.06 -10.49 -9.25
C ALA A 300 1.30 -10.09 -10.04
N GLY A 301 2.47 -10.46 -9.56
CA GLY A 301 3.68 -10.22 -10.39
C GLY A 301 4.97 -10.10 -9.60
N LYS A 302 4.93 -10.06 -8.28
CA LYS A 302 6.09 -9.80 -7.41
C LYS A 302 6.75 -8.47 -7.74
N MET A 303 5.99 -7.38 -7.67
CA MET A 303 6.48 -6.03 -7.96
C MET A 303 6.19 -5.07 -6.79
N ILE A 304 7.10 -4.12 -6.59
CA ILE A 304 6.94 -2.97 -5.70
C ILE A 304 6.85 -1.75 -6.60
N LEU A 305 5.64 -1.24 -6.79
CA LEU A 305 5.36 -0.20 -7.76
C LEU A 305 5.23 1.17 -7.11
N ARG A 306 5.78 2.19 -7.76
CA ARG A 306 5.51 3.60 -7.49
C ARG A 306 5.04 4.33 -8.75
N GLY A 307 4.43 5.46 -8.58
CA GLY A 307 4.18 6.39 -9.69
C GLY A 307 5.47 7.09 -10.20
N PRO A 308 5.36 7.90 -11.24
CA PRO A 308 4.11 8.23 -11.91
C PRO A 308 3.56 7.11 -12.79
N GLY A 309 2.23 6.99 -12.84
CA GLY A 309 1.54 5.99 -13.67
C GLY A 309 1.52 6.34 -15.15
N SER A 310 1.73 7.61 -15.50
CA SER A 310 1.72 8.07 -16.88
C SER A 310 2.82 9.10 -17.17
N LYS A 311 3.15 9.28 -18.45
CA LYS A 311 4.10 10.31 -18.90
C LYS A 311 3.55 11.74 -18.82
N HIS A 312 2.25 11.91 -18.62
CA HIS A 312 1.61 13.21 -18.43
C HIS A 312 1.83 13.75 -17.00
N VAL A 313 2.02 12.86 -16.06
CA VAL A 313 2.39 13.22 -14.69
C VAL A 313 3.87 13.55 -14.67
N PRO A 314 4.27 14.73 -14.17
CA PRO A 314 5.69 15.07 -14.01
C PRO A 314 6.42 14.02 -13.18
N GLU A 315 7.69 13.81 -13.48
CA GLU A 315 8.52 12.94 -12.64
C GLU A 315 8.52 13.48 -11.19
N TYR A 316 8.48 12.57 -10.25
CA TYR A 316 8.48 12.94 -8.84
C TYR A 316 9.74 13.72 -8.45
N PRO A 317 9.68 14.65 -7.49
CA PRO A 317 10.86 15.38 -7.02
C PRO A 317 11.99 14.44 -6.59
N ARG A 318 13.23 14.74 -6.98
CA ARG A 318 14.41 13.89 -6.68
C ARG A 318 14.56 13.54 -5.20
N ALA A 319 14.22 14.47 -4.31
CA ALA A 319 14.29 14.24 -2.86
C ALA A 319 13.30 13.15 -2.42
N ASP A 320 12.10 13.11 -3.00
CA ASP A 320 11.10 12.10 -2.70
C ASP A 320 11.44 10.77 -3.38
N ILE A 321 11.98 10.79 -4.63
CA ILE A 321 12.49 9.58 -5.31
C ILE A 321 13.54 8.88 -4.44
N ALA A 322 14.47 9.62 -3.85
CA ALA A 322 15.50 9.05 -2.98
C ALA A 322 14.89 8.30 -1.76
N VAL A 323 13.74 8.75 -1.24
CA VAL A 323 13.00 8.04 -0.18
C VAL A 323 12.35 6.77 -0.71
N TYR A 324 11.72 6.84 -1.89
CA TYR A 324 11.15 5.66 -2.56
C TYR A 324 12.22 4.60 -2.82
N ASP A 325 13.36 4.98 -3.38
CA ASP A 325 14.46 4.08 -3.72
C ASP A 325 15.06 3.41 -2.47
N LEU A 326 15.22 4.16 -1.38
CA LEU A 326 15.70 3.62 -0.11
C LEU A 326 14.74 2.55 0.43
N ILE A 327 13.43 2.85 0.41
CA ILE A 327 12.42 1.94 0.98
C ILE A 327 12.24 0.72 0.08
N SER A 328 12.12 0.89 -1.24
CA SER A 328 11.90 -0.20 -2.17
C SER A 328 13.09 -1.15 -2.26
N LYS A 329 14.33 -0.64 -2.16
CA LYS A 329 15.55 -1.47 -2.12
C LYS A 329 15.56 -2.45 -0.93
N GLU A 330 15.06 -2.02 0.22
CA GLU A 330 14.90 -2.94 1.35
C GLU A 330 13.69 -3.85 1.15
N GLY A 331 12.64 -3.37 0.49
CA GLY A 331 11.52 -4.21 0.07
C GLY A 331 11.97 -5.38 -0.80
N GLU A 332 12.84 -5.16 -1.78
CA GLU A 332 13.41 -6.24 -2.62
C GLU A 332 14.20 -7.28 -1.81
N ARG A 333 14.85 -6.87 -0.71
CA ARG A 333 15.55 -7.81 0.19
C ARG A 333 14.61 -8.63 1.05
N LEU A 334 13.52 -8.01 1.54
CA LEU A 334 12.51 -8.67 2.36
C LEU A 334 11.60 -9.60 1.54
N LEU A 335 11.43 -9.30 0.26
CA LEU A 335 10.50 -9.94 -0.68
C LEU A 335 11.28 -10.61 -1.83
N PRO A 336 11.79 -11.85 -1.67
CA PRO A 336 12.57 -12.52 -2.71
C PRO A 336 11.82 -12.62 -4.03
N GLY A 337 12.48 -12.16 -5.10
CA GLY A 337 11.94 -12.15 -6.46
C GLY A 337 11.05 -10.94 -6.78
N TYR A 338 10.80 -10.04 -5.83
CA TYR A 338 10.14 -8.78 -6.12
C TYR A 338 11.11 -7.78 -6.74
N LYS A 339 10.58 -6.92 -7.62
CA LYS A 339 11.33 -5.84 -8.28
C LYS A 339 10.64 -4.50 -8.05
N ALA A 340 11.44 -3.49 -7.70
CA ALA A 340 10.98 -2.12 -7.62
C ALA A 340 10.88 -1.53 -9.03
N MET A 341 9.74 -0.93 -9.37
CA MET A 341 9.45 -0.43 -10.73
C MET A 341 8.63 0.86 -10.67
N VAL A 342 8.73 1.65 -11.73
CA VAL A 342 7.90 2.84 -11.97
C VAL A 342 6.81 2.47 -12.96
N ILE A 343 5.55 2.60 -12.58
CA ILE A 343 4.40 2.12 -13.37
C ILE A 343 4.46 2.60 -14.81
N GLY A 344 4.47 3.91 -15.03
CA GLY A 344 4.40 4.50 -16.37
C GLY A 344 5.66 4.35 -17.23
N LYS A 345 6.79 3.94 -16.63
CA LYS A 345 8.07 3.75 -17.31
C LYS A 345 8.38 2.28 -17.59
N ASP A 346 8.21 1.45 -16.56
CA ASP A 346 8.75 0.09 -16.56
C ASP A 346 7.67 -0.97 -16.79
N LEU A 347 6.37 -0.61 -16.70
CA LEU A 347 5.27 -1.53 -16.82
C LEU A 347 4.30 -1.13 -17.96
N TYR A 348 3.35 -0.25 -17.69
CA TYR A 348 2.40 0.26 -18.68
C TYR A 348 1.83 1.62 -18.23
N ARG A 349 1.15 2.30 -19.15
CA ARG A 349 0.45 3.55 -18.82
C ARG A 349 -0.80 3.25 -18.00
N ALA A 350 -0.90 3.89 -16.83
CA ALA A 350 -2.06 3.84 -15.96
C ALA A 350 -2.39 5.23 -15.44
N HIS A 351 -3.65 5.63 -15.56
CA HIS A 351 -4.15 6.92 -15.10
C HIS A 351 -5.08 6.73 -13.90
N ALA A 352 -5.25 7.77 -13.11
CA ALA A 352 -6.19 7.83 -11.97
C ALA A 352 -6.01 6.66 -10.98
N THR A 353 -4.76 6.37 -10.64
CA THR A 353 -4.41 5.27 -9.73
C THR A 353 -4.43 5.71 -8.26
N THR A 354 -4.67 4.76 -7.35
CA THR A 354 -4.60 4.99 -5.90
C THR A 354 -3.23 5.52 -5.48
N VAL A 355 -2.14 4.94 -6.00
CA VAL A 355 -0.78 5.28 -5.62
C VAL A 355 -0.42 6.71 -6.01
N ASP A 356 -0.80 7.15 -7.22
CA ASP A 356 -0.58 8.53 -7.64
C ASP A 356 -1.46 9.50 -6.85
N HIS A 357 -2.72 9.15 -6.60
CA HIS A 357 -3.64 9.99 -5.83
C HIS A 357 -3.11 10.24 -4.41
N LEU A 358 -2.70 9.19 -3.69
CA LEU A 358 -2.21 9.33 -2.31
C LEU A 358 -0.91 10.14 -2.24
N TYR A 359 -0.03 10.03 -3.23
CA TYR A 359 1.18 10.84 -3.28
C TYR A 359 0.92 12.28 -3.73
N MET A 360 0.23 12.47 -4.85
CA MET A 360 0.07 13.79 -5.49
C MET A 360 -0.94 14.70 -4.77
N VAL A 361 -1.94 14.12 -4.07
CA VAL A 361 -2.97 14.88 -3.35
C VAL A 361 -2.67 14.99 -1.86
N HIS A 362 -2.08 13.95 -1.26
CA HIS A 362 -1.82 13.93 0.18
C HIS A 362 -0.34 14.06 0.54
N GLY A 363 0.57 13.94 -0.43
CA GLY A 363 2.02 13.93 -0.19
C GLY A 363 2.46 12.74 0.66
N ALA A 364 1.76 11.61 0.57
CA ALA A 364 2.13 10.37 1.25
C ALA A 364 3.09 9.56 0.37
N ILE A 365 4.17 9.03 0.95
CA ILE A 365 5.03 8.07 0.23
C ILE A 365 4.24 6.78 0.06
N SER A 366 3.83 6.47 -1.17
CA SER A 366 2.85 5.41 -1.48
C SER A 366 3.41 4.38 -2.45
N PHE A 367 3.18 3.10 -2.17
CA PHE A 367 3.52 1.98 -3.04
C PHE A 367 2.28 1.14 -3.37
N THR A 368 2.31 0.51 -4.53
CA THR A 368 1.46 -0.64 -4.85
C THR A 368 2.33 -1.89 -4.85
N ASN A 369 1.93 -2.90 -4.09
CA ASN A 369 2.61 -4.19 -4.10
C ASN A 369 1.78 -5.18 -4.92
N GLU A 370 2.29 -5.56 -6.09
CA GLU A 370 1.76 -6.69 -6.86
C GLU A 370 2.28 -7.97 -6.23
N LEU A 371 1.44 -8.62 -5.44
CA LEU A 371 1.80 -9.79 -4.66
C LEU A 371 2.12 -10.98 -5.57
N TYR A 372 2.34 -12.08 -5.03
CA TYR A 372 2.58 -13.41 -5.56
C TYR A 372 2.72 -13.54 -7.10
N ARG A 373 3.58 -14.41 -7.51
CA ARG A 373 3.67 -15.00 -8.85
C ARG A 373 3.94 -16.49 -8.67
N ALA A 374 3.12 -17.32 -9.31
CA ALA A 374 3.32 -18.76 -9.25
C ALA A 374 4.74 -19.12 -9.76
N PRO A 375 5.52 -19.92 -9.00
CA PRO A 375 6.89 -20.30 -9.39
C PRO A 375 6.84 -21.44 -10.44
N THR A 376 6.33 -21.11 -11.61
CA THR A 376 6.14 -22.04 -12.72
C THR A 376 7.29 -22.08 -13.71
N ASP A 377 8.28 -21.21 -13.57
CA ASP A 377 9.57 -21.28 -14.25
C ASP A 377 10.44 -22.28 -13.47
N LEU A 378 10.43 -23.53 -13.89
CA LEU A 378 11.07 -24.63 -13.18
C LEU A 378 12.53 -24.87 -13.59
N ASP A 379 12.93 -24.44 -14.77
CA ASP A 379 14.32 -24.53 -15.26
C ASP A 379 15.12 -23.24 -15.03
N GLY A 380 14.47 -22.15 -14.60
CA GLY A 380 15.11 -20.90 -14.22
C GLY A 380 15.57 -20.03 -15.40
N ASP A 381 15.03 -20.26 -16.60
CA ASP A 381 15.38 -19.50 -17.82
C ASP A 381 14.67 -18.11 -17.91
N GLY A 382 13.82 -17.80 -16.94
CA GLY A 382 13.04 -16.56 -16.86
C GLY A 382 11.67 -16.64 -17.55
N HIS A 383 11.32 -17.79 -18.15
CA HIS A 383 10.08 -17.98 -18.90
C HIS A 383 9.30 -19.20 -18.39
N ALA A 384 8.09 -19.00 -17.92
CA ALA A 384 7.19 -20.10 -17.57
C ALA A 384 6.61 -20.75 -18.83
N LYS A 385 7.11 -21.89 -19.22
CA LYS A 385 6.63 -22.66 -20.37
C LYS A 385 5.33 -23.42 -20.04
N PRO A 386 4.47 -23.74 -21.02
CA PRO A 386 3.24 -24.51 -20.78
C PRO A 386 3.50 -25.85 -20.08
N GLU A 387 4.57 -26.57 -20.46
CA GLU A 387 4.96 -27.85 -19.88
C GLU A 387 5.38 -27.72 -18.41
N GLU A 388 6.06 -26.63 -18.06
CA GLU A 388 6.47 -26.37 -16.68
C GLU A 388 5.27 -26.02 -15.82
N ARG A 389 4.35 -25.22 -16.36
CA ARG A 389 3.07 -24.91 -15.69
C ARG A 389 2.26 -26.19 -15.42
N MET A 390 2.25 -27.15 -16.38
CA MET A 390 1.58 -28.43 -16.19
C MET A 390 2.30 -29.30 -15.14
N LYS A 391 3.64 -29.33 -15.15
CA LYS A 391 4.42 -29.99 -14.09
C LYS A 391 4.15 -29.38 -12.73
N PHE A 392 4.10 -28.06 -12.62
CA PHE A 392 3.74 -27.39 -11.38
C PHE A 392 2.35 -27.81 -10.90
N ASN A 393 1.37 -27.85 -11.80
CA ASN A 393 0.03 -28.33 -11.47
C ASN A 393 0.05 -29.77 -10.96
N ASP A 394 0.71 -30.68 -11.67
CA ASP A 394 0.67 -32.11 -11.36
C ASP A 394 1.45 -32.45 -10.08
N LEU A 395 2.62 -31.82 -9.87
CA LEU A 395 3.54 -32.19 -8.79
C LEU A 395 3.34 -31.37 -7.51
N LEU A 396 3.01 -30.09 -7.63
CA LEU A 396 2.94 -29.19 -6.48
C LEU A 396 1.50 -28.84 -6.07
N THR A 397 0.56 -28.79 -7.01
CA THR A 397 -0.84 -28.55 -6.68
C THR A 397 -1.72 -29.80 -6.81
N LEU A 398 -1.11 -30.95 -7.10
CA LEU A 398 -1.74 -32.27 -7.17
C LEU A 398 -2.94 -32.31 -8.15
N GLY A 399 -2.80 -31.63 -9.29
CA GLY A 399 -3.79 -31.58 -10.34
C GLY A 399 -4.92 -30.57 -10.14
N ARG A 400 -4.94 -29.81 -9.04
CA ARG A 400 -6.06 -28.91 -8.68
C ARG A 400 -6.28 -27.73 -9.61
N GLN A 401 -5.25 -27.33 -10.36
CA GLN A 401 -5.31 -26.14 -11.21
C GLN A 401 -5.83 -26.43 -12.65
N PHE A 402 -6.11 -27.67 -12.97
CA PHE A 402 -6.51 -28.07 -14.30
C PHE A 402 -7.79 -28.95 -14.27
N VAL A 403 -8.87 -28.45 -14.91
CA VAL A 403 -10.10 -29.21 -15.13
C VAL A 403 -9.93 -30.10 -16.34
N LYS A 404 -10.27 -31.38 -16.24
CA LYS A 404 -10.19 -32.33 -17.35
C LYS A 404 -11.21 -31.95 -18.41
N TRP A 405 -10.80 -31.99 -19.68
CA TRP A 405 -11.71 -31.76 -20.79
C TRP A 405 -12.87 -32.75 -20.80
N LYS A 406 -14.09 -32.22 -20.88
CA LYS A 406 -15.35 -32.97 -20.87
C LYS A 406 -16.20 -32.53 -22.07
N LYS A 407 -16.81 -33.49 -22.74
CA LYS A 407 -17.71 -33.20 -23.84
C LYS A 407 -19.02 -32.61 -23.35
N VAL A 408 -19.46 -31.56 -24.04
CA VAL A 408 -20.71 -30.84 -23.75
C VAL A 408 -21.40 -30.55 -25.09
N LYS A 409 -22.73 -30.56 -25.12
CA LYS A 409 -23.53 -30.17 -26.29
C LYS A 409 -23.86 -28.68 -26.16
N HIS A 410 -23.23 -27.87 -26.99
CA HIS A 410 -23.40 -26.43 -27.03
C HIS A 410 -24.49 -26.01 -28.02
N PRO A 411 -25.37 -25.04 -27.70
CA PRO A 411 -26.46 -24.63 -28.60
C PRO A 411 -25.97 -24.19 -29.99
N GLN A 412 -24.97 -23.30 -30.04
CA GLN A 412 -24.46 -22.74 -31.29
C GLN A 412 -23.36 -23.60 -31.94
N TYR A 413 -22.53 -24.26 -31.15
CA TYR A 413 -21.33 -24.96 -31.65
C TYR A 413 -21.50 -26.47 -31.82
N GLY A 414 -22.58 -27.06 -31.34
CA GLY A 414 -22.79 -28.51 -31.35
C GLY A 414 -21.89 -29.21 -30.32
N GLU A 415 -21.27 -30.34 -30.64
CA GLU A 415 -20.37 -31.03 -29.73
C GLU A 415 -19.05 -30.26 -29.55
N ILE A 416 -18.74 -29.87 -28.33
CA ILE A 416 -17.51 -29.19 -27.92
C ILE A 416 -16.92 -29.89 -26.68
N GLU A 417 -15.75 -29.43 -26.26
CA GLU A 417 -15.17 -29.83 -24.97
C GLU A 417 -14.93 -28.57 -24.09
N VAL A 418 -15.30 -28.67 -22.80
CA VAL A 418 -15.00 -27.66 -21.77
C VAL A 418 -13.93 -28.19 -20.84
N GLY A 419 -13.07 -27.30 -20.30
CA GLY A 419 -11.96 -27.66 -19.44
C GLY A 419 -10.77 -26.74 -19.56
N GLY A 420 -9.62 -27.17 -19.03
CA GLY A 420 -8.40 -26.39 -19.06
C GLY A 420 -8.00 -25.83 -17.70
N TYR A 421 -7.12 -24.84 -17.71
CA TYR A 421 -6.69 -24.23 -16.45
C TYR A 421 -7.80 -23.41 -15.83
N ARG A 422 -8.00 -23.63 -14.53
CA ARG A 422 -8.79 -22.74 -13.68
C ARG A 422 -8.11 -21.35 -13.64
N HIS A 423 -8.89 -20.31 -13.51
CA HIS A 423 -8.36 -18.94 -13.43
C HIS A 423 -8.51 -18.32 -12.04
N ASP A 424 -9.24 -18.97 -11.15
CA ASP A 424 -9.27 -18.66 -9.72
C ASP A 424 -7.99 -19.10 -8.98
N VAL A 425 -7.07 -19.77 -9.67
CA VAL A 425 -5.77 -20.24 -9.16
C VAL A 425 -4.61 -19.59 -9.93
N GLY A 426 -3.41 -19.61 -9.35
CA GLY A 426 -2.20 -19.09 -9.99
C GLY A 426 -1.94 -17.59 -9.80
N ARG A 427 -2.95 -16.78 -9.49
CA ARG A 427 -2.80 -15.37 -9.10
C ARG A 427 -2.61 -15.18 -7.60
N VAL A 428 -3.07 -16.13 -6.81
CA VAL A 428 -2.92 -16.19 -5.35
C VAL A 428 -2.14 -17.44 -4.97
N PRO A 429 -1.38 -17.41 -3.88
CA PRO A 429 -0.61 -18.56 -3.45
C PRO A 429 -1.51 -19.69 -2.97
N GLU A 430 -1.08 -20.91 -3.18
CA GLU A 430 -1.66 -22.08 -2.53
C GLU A 430 -1.52 -21.95 -1.00
N GLY A 431 -2.42 -22.58 -0.25
CA GLY A 431 -2.50 -22.43 1.19
C GLY A 431 -1.18 -22.70 1.94
N TRP A 432 -0.35 -23.61 1.43
CA TRP A 432 0.96 -23.92 2.01
C TRP A 432 2.02 -22.82 1.78
N LEU A 433 1.81 -21.85 0.86
CA LEU A 433 2.67 -20.69 0.64
C LEU A 433 2.08 -19.39 1.22
N LEU A 434 0.78 -19.34 1.47
CA LEU A 434 0.05 -18.09 1.77
C LEU A 434 0.60 -17.39 3.01
N GLU A 435 0.83 -18.11 4.11
CA GLU A 435 1.34 -17.51 5.34
C GLU A 435 2.71 -16.87 5.16
N SER A 436 3.62 -17.54 4.42
CA SER A 436 4.95 -16.99 4.13
C SER A 436 4.86 -15.69 3.31
N GLU A 437 4.00 -15.65 2.31
CA GLU A 437 3.77 -14.46 1.49
C GLU A 437 3.14 -13.32 2.32
N CYS A 438 2.17 -13.63 3.18
CA CYS A 438 1.57 -12.68 4.11
C CYS A 438 2.61 -12.10 5.07
N HIS A 439 3.44 -12.96 5.69
CA HIS A 439 4.48 -12.53 6.63
C HIS A 439 5.50 -11.59 5.99
N ARG A 440 6.01 -11.93 4.80
CA ARG A 440 7.01 -11.13 4.10
C ARG A 440 6.48 -9.75 3.70
N ASN A 441 5.26 -9.70 3.15
CA ASN A 441 4.62 -8.44 2.79
C ASN A 441 4.25 -7.60 4.02
N ALA A 442 3.80 -8.22 5.11
CA ALA A 442 3.60 -7.54 6.39
C ALA A 442 4.92 -6.95 6.94
N ALA A 443 6.03 -7.69 6.84
CA ALA A 443 7.35 -7.20 7.23
C ALA A 443 7.78 -5.98 6.40
N PHE A 444 7.47 -5.94 5.11
CA PHE A 444 7.75 -4.77 4.27
C PHE A 444 6.87 -3.57 4.65
N VAL A 445 5.58 -3.77 4.97
CA VAL A 445 4.73 -2.69 5.50
C VAL A 445 5.30 -2.14 6.81
N LEU A 446 5.70 -3.01 7.74
CA LEU A 446 6.30 -2.60 9.01
C LEU A 446 7.62 -1.85 8.80
N TYR A 447 8.46 -2.28 7.87
CA TYR A 447 9.67 -1.56 7.52
C TYR A 447 9.36 -0.17 6.94
N HIS A 448 8.42 -0.08 6.00
CA HIS A 448 7.97 1.20 5.44
C HIS A 448 7.41 2.12 6.52
N ALA A 449 6.54 1.62 7.40
CA ALA A 449 5.99 2.38 8.52
C ALA A 449 7.07 2.83 9.52
N ARG A 450 8.15 2.05 9.71
CA ARG A 450 9.29 2.49 10.51
C ARG A 450 10.03 3.68 9.92
N GLN A 451 9.90 3.94 8.62
CA GLN A 451 10.45 5.12 7.96
C GLN A 451 9.57 6.36 8.10
N LEU A 452 8.37 6.26 8.68
CA LEU A 452 7.55 7.42 9.05
C LEU A 452 8.37 8.43 9.87
N PRO A 453 8.15 9.74 9.73
CA PRO A 453 8.91 10.75 10.44
C PRO A 453 8.99 10.46 11.94
N LYS A 454 10.18 10.53 12.50
CA LYS A 454 10.45 10.45 13.93
C LYS A 454 11.21 11.71 14.32
N LEU A 455 10.45 12.71 14.74
CA LEU A 455 11.01 14.00 15.10
C LEU A 455 11.46 14.03 16.56
N SER A 456 12.53 14.76 16.82
CA SER A 456 13.05 15.01 18.18
C SER A 456 13.67 16.39 18.26
N ILE A 457 13.72 16.97 19.48
CA ILE A 457 14.50 18.17 19.78
C ILE A 457 15.92 17.72 20.11
N ALA A 458 16.78 17.71 19.09
CA ALA A 458 18.14 17.17 19.19
C ALA A 458 19.09 18.08 19.97
N ARG A 459 18.86 19.39 19.96
CA ARG A 459 19.71 20.38 20.63
C ARG A 459 18.94 21.65 20.90
N THR A 460 19.16 22.20 22.11
CA THR A 460 18.72 23.54 22.48
C THR A 460 19.92 24.31 23.04
N ARG A 461 20.09 25.56 22.61
CA ARG A 461 21.12 26.46 23.11
C ARG A 461 20.48 27.80 23.45
N VAL A 462 20.72 28.29 24.67
CA VAL A 462 20.24 29.58 25.14
C VAL A 462 21.45 30.48 25.38
N ARG A 463 21.37 31.75 24.97
CA ARG A 463 22.41 32.74 25.16
C ARG A 463 21.78 34.08 25.54
N ALA A 464 22.27 34.73 26.61
CA ALA A 464 21.87 36.09 26.92
C ALA A 464 22.37 37.09 25.87
N GLN A 465 21.51 38.05 25.53
CA GLN A 465 21.82 39.18 24.64
C GLN A 465 21.73 40.53 25.37
N GLY A 466 21.65 40.48 26.70
CA GLY A 466 21.52 41.62 27.59
C GLY A 466 20.08 42.07 27.90
N LYS A 467 19.85 42.73 29.01
CA LYS A 467 18.57 43.34 29.43
C LYS A 467 17.32 42.44 29.28
N GLY A 468 17.39 41.16 29.75
CA GLY A 468 16.29 40.20 29.64
C GLY A 468 16.01 39.73 28.24
N LEU A 469 16.93 39.93 27.29
CA LEU A 469 16.84 39.46 25.92
C LEU A 469 17.65 38.16 25.75
N TRP A 470 17.04 37.12 25.15
CA TRP A 470 17.63 35.80 25.01
C TRP A 470 17.54 35.28 23.57
N ARG A 471 18.66 34.76 23.07
CA ARG A 471 18.69 33.99 21.84
C ARG A 471 18.52 32.50 22.16
N ILE A 472 17.55 31.85 21.50
CA ILE A 472 17.29 30.41 21.58
C ILE A 472 17.51 29.81 20.21
N ASP A 473 18.51 28.93 20.10
CA ASP A 473 18.75 28.12 18.89
C ASP A 473 18.28 26.69 19.17
N VAL A 474 17.38 26.16 18.35
CA VAL A 474 16.81 24.80 18.49
C VAL A 474 17.05 24.00 17.24
N SER A 475 17.47 22.75 17.37
CA SER A 475 17.57 21.79 16.27
C SER A 475 16.50 20.74 16.37
N ILE A 476 15.59 20.68 15.39
CA ILE A 476 14.62 19.60 15.25
C ILE A 476 15.22 18.58 14.29
N ALA A 477 15.42 17.35 14.77
CA ALA A 477 15.94 16.24 13.98
C ALA A 477 14.81 15.34 13.48
N ASN A 478 15.00 14.74 12.32
CA ASN A 478 14.21 13.62 11.83
C ASN A 478 15.12 12.40 11.69
N GLU A 479 14.86 11.36 12.47
CA GLU A 479 15.68 10.15 12.57
C GLU A 479 15.33 9.10 11.49
N ARG A 480 14.34 9.37 10.64
CA ARG A 480 13.82 8.41 9.65
C ARG A 480 13.84 9.00 8.24
N ALA A 481 13.61 8.14 7.24
CA ALA A 481 13.77 8.51 5.84
C ALA A 481 12.65 9.42 5.31
N ILE A 482 11.39 9.19 5.72
CA ILE A 482 10.27 10.00 5.26
C ILE A 482 10.33 11.37 5.91
N PRO A 483 10.35 12.46 5.12
CA PRO A 483 10.36 13.82 5.65
C PRO A 483 9.02 14.16 6.32
N SER A 484 9.01 15.09 7.27
CA SER A 484 7.74 15.58 7.85
C SER A 484 6.88 16.33 6.84
N MET A 485 7.46 16.78 5.75
CA MET A 485 6.80 17.32 4.56
C MET A 485 7.56 16.88 3.31
N THR A 486 6.91 16.12 2.42
CA THR A 486 7.49 15.69 1.15
C THR A 486 7.75 16.88 0.23
N ALA A 487 8.67 16.72 -0.72
CA ALA A 487 8.99 17.78 -1.67
C ALA A 487 7.76 18.12 -2.54
N ILE A 488 6.97 17.13 -2.94
CA ILE A 488 5.72 17.36 -3.68
C ILE A 488 4.71 18.15 -2.85
N ALA A 489 4.56 17.83 -1.57
CA ALA A 489 3.63 18.55 -0.68
C ALA A 489 4.02 20.03 -0.53
N ARG A 490 5.32 20.32 -0.45
CA ARG A 490 5.84 21.69 -0.40
C ARG A 490 5.66 22.43 -1.72
N GLN A 491 5.98 21.79 -2.86
CA GLN A 491 5.86 22.40 -4.19
C GLN A 491 4.41 22.76 -4.52
N ASN A 492 3.49 21.85 -4.25
CA ASN A 492 2.07 22.00 -4.58
C ASN A 492 1.24 22.60 -3.43
N LYS A 493 1.87 22.94 -2.28
CA LYS A 493 1.19 23.49 -1.09
C LYS A 493 0.02 22.63 -0.63
N LEU A 494 0.20 21.30 -0.62
CA LEU A 494 -0.88 20.34 -0.33
C LEU A 494 -1.44 20.47 1.10
N HIS A 495 -0.63 20.93 2.03
CA HIS A 495 -1.02 21.18 3.41
C HIS A 495 -0.15 22.29 4.03
N ARG A 496 -0.52 22.75 5.24
CA ARG A 496 0.26 23.76 5.95
C ARG A 496 1.68 23.30 6.26
N ALA A 497 2.58 24.29 6.38
CA ALA A 497 3.92 24.06 6.93
C ALA A 497 3.87 23.52 8.38
N ASP A 498 4.94 22.88 8.81
CA ASP A 498 5.14 22.61 10.23
C ASP A 498 5.21 23.94 11.01
N LEU A 499 4.88 23.92 12.28
CA LEU A 499 4.74 25.11 13.09
C LEU A 499 5.54 24.98 14.38
N ALA A 500 6.45 25.93 14.62
CA ALA A 500 7.14 26.06 15.90
C ALA A 500 6.58 27.27 16.66
N LEU A 501 5.96 27.00 17.82
CA LEU A 501 5.36 28.02 18.68
C LEU A 501 6.23 28.19 19.93
N VAL A 502 6.47 29.44 20.32
CA VAL A 502 7.13 29.77 21.60
C VAL A 502 6.17 30.62 22.43
N THR A 503 5.93 30.18 23.66
CA THR A 503 5.09 30.85 24.65
C THR A 503 5.84 31.04 25.97
N GLY A 504 5.33 31.92 26.85
CA GLY A 504 5.97 32.21 28.15
C GLY A 504 6.90 33.45 28.17
N ALA A 505 7.22 34.00 26.99
CA ALA A 505 7.93 35.26 26.82
C ALA A 505 7.50 35.97 25.54
N LYS A 506 7.87 37.27 25.42
CA LYS A 506 7.62 38.04 24.18
C LYS A 506 8.65 37.66 23.14
N VAL A 507 8.19 37.02 22.04
CA VAL A 507 9.06 36.72 20.90
C VAL A 507 9.24 37.98 20.05
N ILE A 508 10.50 38.41 19.90
CA ILE A 508 10.90 39.61 19.15
C ILE A 508 11.15 39.26 17.69
N ALA A 509 11.85 38.13 17.46
CA ALA A 509 12.17 37.64 16.12
C ALA A 509 12.27 36.12 16.14
N SER A 510 11.99 35.50 14.99
CA SER A 510 12.25 34.07 14.76
C SER A 510 12.63 33.83 13.32
N GLY A 511 13.26 32.70 13.04
CA GLY A 511 13.68 32.35 11.70
C GLY A 511 14.31 30.97 11.60
N ILE A 512 14.65 30.63 10.34
CA ILE A 512 15.32 29.39 10.00
C ILE A 512 16.81 29.67 9.81
N VAL A 513 17.67 28.99 10.54
CA VAL A 513 19.11 29.12 10.42
C VAL A 513 19.58 28.35 9.17
N ARG A 514 20.13 29.08 8.20
CA ARG A 514 20.68 28.53 6.97
C ARG A 514 22.14 28.14 7.12
N ASP A 515 22.89 28.98 7.79
CA ASP A 515 24.30 28.79 8.05
C ASP A 515 24.61 29.24 9.48
N LEU A 516 25.21 28.35 10.27
CA LEU A 516 25.55 28.64 11.67
C LEU A 516 26.83 29.45 11.81
N ASP A 517 27.78 29.20 10.93
CA ASP A 517 29.10 29.81 11.04
C ASP A 517 29.05 31.28 10.59
N LEU A 518 28.21 31.54 9.58
CA LEU A 518 27.93 32.88 9.09
C LEU A 518 26.74 33.58 9.75
N ASP A 519 26.10 32.93 10.73
CA ASP A 519 24.86 33.38 11.41
C ASP A 519 23.76 33.83 10.42
N LYS A 520 23.67 33.14 9.29
CA LYS A 520 22.71 33.46 8.24
C LYS A 520 21.34 32.89 8.60
N ILE A 521 20.36 33.78 8.83
CA ILE A 521 19.02 33.44 9.28
C ILE A 521 17.98 34.01 8.30
N ASP A 522 17.08 33.17 7.83
CA ASP A 522 15.86 33.59 7.13
C ASP A 522 14.82 33.98 8.17
N LEU A 523 14.70 35.28 8.45
CA LEU A 523 13.76 35.81 9.43
C LEU A 523 12.31 35.76 8.95
N GLN A 524 11.41 35.33 9.83
CA GLN A 524 9.97 35.45 9.62
C GLN A 524 9.51 36.86 10.05
N ARG A 525 8.89 37.60 9.12
CA ARG A 525 8.51 39.01 9.33
C ARG A 525 7.23 39.19 10.18
N HIS A 526 6.33 38.21 10.13
CA HIS A 526 5.03 38.31 10.80
C HIS A 526 4.87 37.19 11.83
N ARG A 527 4.28 37.50 12.99
CA ARG A 527 3.97 36.54 14.05
C ARG A 527 5.20 35.68 14.41
N PRO A 528 6.29 36.28 14.88
CA PRO A 528 7.52 35.56 15.15
C PRO A 528 7.37 34.46 16.22
N GLU A 529 6.32 34.54 17.06
CA GLU A 529 5.95 33.50 18.03
C GLU A 529 5.44 32.21 17.37
N ARG A 530 5.11 32.25 16.06
CA ARG A 530 4.54 31.14 15.27
C ARG A 530 5.37 30.92 14.02
N LEU A 531 6.59 30.43 14.18
CA LEU A 531 7.52 30.20 13.05
C LEU A 531 7.02 29.08 12.16
N LEU A 532 6.83 29.37 10.86
CA LEU A 532 6.51 28.38 9.82
C LEU A 532 7.78 27.68 9.36
N VAL A 533 7.78 26.34 9.42
CA VAL A 533 8.92 25.50 9.06
C VAL A 533 8.58 24.65 7.85
N PRO A 534 9.40 24.63 6.77
CA PRO A 534 9.11 23.92 5.52
C PRO A 534 9.30 22.39 5.63
N GLY A 535 9.15 21.85 6.86
CA GLY A 535 9.38 20.45 7.19
C GLY A 535 10.84 20.13 7.53
N VAL A 536 11.03 18.93 8.08
CA VAL A 536 12.33 18.35 8.41
C VAL A 536 12.60 17.17 7.48
N ALA A 537 13.63 17.29 6.64
CA ALA A 537 14.00 16.23 5.69
C ALA A 537 14.46 14.96 6.44
N GLY A 538 14.31 13.82 5.77
CA GLY A 538 14.74 12.53 6.33
C GLY A 538 16.22 12.50 6.67
N PHE A 539 16.58 11.96 7.84
CA PHE A 539 17.94 11.88 8.38
C PHE A 539 18.66 13.23 8.47
N ARG A 540 17.91 14.32 8.62
CA ARG A 540 18.43 15.69 8.68
C ARG A 540 17.90 16.41 9.92
N GLN A 541 18.49 17.59 10.15
CA GLN A 541 18.06 18.52 11.17
C GLN A 541 17.65 19.84 10.53
N GLN A 542 16.58 20.44 11.06
CA GLN A 542 16.19 21.80 10.78
C GLN A 542 16.48 22.65 11.99
N ARG A 543 17.28 23.72 11.80
CA ARG A 543 17.67 24.64 12.87
C ARG A 543 16.76 25.86 12.88
N LEU A 544 16.26 26.17 14.07
CA LEU A 544 15.34 27.28 14.32
C LEU A 544 16.01 28.28 15.25
N PHE A 545 15.72 29.54 15.03
CA PHE A 545 16.17 30.67 15.81
C PHE A 545 14.96 31.39 16.41
N PHE A 546 15.08 31.76 17.70
CA PHE A 546 14.14 32.66 18.38
C PHE A 546 14.91 33.68 19.20
N LEU A 547 14.50 34.95 19.13
CA LEU A 547 14.92 36.01 20.01
C LEU A 547 13.73 36.39 20.90
N VAL A 548 13.87 36.15 22.19
CA VAL A 548 12.78 36.36 23.16
C VAL A 548 13.18 37.36 24.23
N GLN A 549 12.19 38.12 24.71
CA GLN A 549 12.35 39.04 25.83
C GLN A 549 11.48 38.54 27.00
N GLY A 550 12.13 38.24 28.14
CA GLY A 550 11.44 37.72 29.31
C GLY A 550 12.43 37.12 30.32
N GLU A 551 11.88 36.51 31.37
CA GLU A 551 12.61 35.82 32.43
C GLU A 551 11.98 34.46 32.70
N GLY A 552 12.73 33.57 33.38
CA GLY A 552 12.22 32.29 33.83
C GLY A 552 12.27 31.19 32.74
N GLU A 553 11.14 30.80 32.20
CA GLU A 553 11.02 29.65 31.29
C GLU A 553 10.09 29.96 30.11
N VAL A 554 10.41 29.44 28.94
CA VAL A 554 9.53 29.43 27.76
C VAL A 554 9.18 28.00 27.36
N THR A 555 8.01 27.79 26.77
CA THR A 555 7.61 26.52 26.20
C THR A 555 7.72 26.61 24.68
N LEU A 556 8.54 25.72 24.09
CA LEU A 556 8.59 25.46 22.65
C LEU A 556 7.66 24.28 22.33
N ARG A 557 6.71 24.48 21.44
CA ARG A 557 5.85 23.45 20.87
C ARG A 557 6.08 23.38 19.35
N TYR A 558 6.47 22.22 18.85
CA TYR A 558 6.64 21.96 17.43
C TYR A 558 5.54 21.04 16.93
N GLU A 559 4.73 21.52 15.99
CA GLU A 559 3.58 20.80 15.43
C GLU A 559 3.86 20.44 13.96
N SER A 560 3.93 19.16 13.65
CA SER A 560 3.99 18.64 12.30
C SER A 560 2.78 17.77 12.02
N LEU A 561 2.07 18.00 10.92
CA LEU A 561 0.91 17.18 10.54
C LEU A 561 1.29 15.71 10.36
N LYS A 562 2.49 15.45 9.80
CA LYS A 562 2.98 14.10 9.49
C LYS A 562 4.13 13.64 10.38
N GLY A 563 4.64 14.50 11.25
CA GLY A 563 5.75 14.19 12.16
C GLY A 563 5.33 14.15 13.63
N GLY A 564 4.07 14.55 13.92
CA GLY A 564 3.54 14.56 15.28
C GLY A 564 3.84 15.86 16.03
N LEU A 565 3.76 15.77 17.34
CA LEU A 565 3.89 16.88 18.27
C LEU A 565 5.13 16.71 19.15
N LEU A 566 5.95 17.77 19.28
CA LEU A 566 7.02 17.87 20.27
C LEU A 566 6.76 19.05 21.18
N GLU A 567 7.09 18.91 22.46
CA GLU A 567 7.02 19.99 23.41
C GLU A 567 8.27 19.98 24.32
N SER A 568 8.80 21.15 24.64
CA SER A 568 9.94 21.29 25.54
C SER A 568 9.85 22.60 26.29
N ARG A 569 10.17 22.55 27.59
CA ARG A 569 10.37 23.72 28.44
C ARG A 569 11.83 24.12 28.41
N ILE A 570 12.11 25.39 28.18
CA ILE A 570 13.44 25.95 27.97
C ILE A 570 13.65 27.06 28.99
N LYS A 571 14.58 26.87 29.94
CA LYS A 571 14.96 27.89 30.92
C LYS A 571 15.81 28.98 30.26
N LEU A 572 15.44 30.23 30.56
CA LEU A 572 16.17 31.42 30.11
C LEU A 572 17.32 31.72 31.08
N VAL A 573 18.32 30.85 31.06
CA VAL A 573 19.54 30.97 31.85
C VAL A 573 20.74 30.59 31.00
N GLU A 574 21.91 31.19 31.22
CA GLU A 574 23.13 30.73 30.57
C GLU A 574 23.50 29.35 31.11
N PRO A 575 23.97 28.42 30.24
CA PRO A 575 24.53 27.15 30.70
C PRO A 575 25.70 27.45 31.66
N SER A 576 25.68 26.87 32.85
CA SER A 576 26.78 27.03 33.79
C SER A 576 28.09 26.56 33.13
N THR A 577 29.09 27.41 33.06
CA THR A 577 30.42 27.13 32.51
C THR A 577 31.30 26.29 33.48
N ARG A 578 30.73 25.62 34.48
CA ARG A 578 31.50 24.72 35.32
C ARG A 578 31.87 23.44 34.56
N LYS A 579 33.03 23.49 33.88
CA LYS A 579 33.87 22.31 33.74
C LYS A 579 34.55 22.12 35.12
N GLU A 580 34.05 21.19 35.91
CA GLU A 580 34.88 20.59 36.92
C GLU A 580 35.97 19.77 36.21
N PHE A 581 37.15 20.38 36.06
CA PHE A 581 38.37 19.62 35.90
C PHE A 581 38.71 19.02 37.26
N LYS A 582 38.48 17.75 37.44
CA LYS A 582 39.20 16.90 38.38
C LYS A 582 39.86 15.76 37.62
#